data_39ac2134d09e078e88b4ecf6143b65fa
#
_entry.id   39ac2134d09e078e88b4ecf6143b65fa
#
_cell.length_a   1.000
_cell.length_b   1.000
_cell.length_c   1.000
_cell.angle_alpha   90.00
_cell.angle_beta   90.00
_cell.angle_gamma   90.00
#
_symmetry.space_group_name_H-M   'P 1'
#
loop_
_entity.id
_entity.type
_entity.pdbx_description
1 polymer ?
#
loop_
_entity_poly.entity_id
_entity_poly.type
_entity_poly.pdbx_seq_one_letter_code
_entity_poly.pdbx_strand_id
1 'polypeptide(L)'
;NGSNFHAWYAIGDLSTGKVEVRVHIPSSPATIDTQSASFNGDCYLLVNGGYFYNGNHTGIAVINSIKSGSVSAVRGSLKTGDTEYNSMYNVTRGTFGVDASGKPNVVWTGTDASNNVFYFDRPLPSVKGENKYGIVTNENPTTAISWSPKYALSAGPVLLKDKKIPFDFTETSKGTDYYLSNYEIIPYDIFGANVTPDRTAIGYREDGKVVIFICD
;
A
#
# COMPACT_ATOMS: atom_id res chain seq x y z
N ASN A 1 16.67 -23.88 15.34
CA ASN A 1 15.39 -23.72 16.05
C ASN A 1 14.41 -23.16 15.05
N GLY A 2 13.59 -24.06 14.44
CA GLY A 2 12.52 -23.63 13.56
C GLY A 2 11.41 -23.00 14.38
N SER A 3 11.22 -21.70 14.25
CA SER A 3 9.99 -21.06 14.71
C SER A 3 8.84 -21.64 13.89
N ASN A 4 7.78 -22.08 14.53
CA ASN A 4 6.57 -22.46 13.81
C ASN A 4 6.01 -21.19 13.16
N PHE A 5 5.94 -21.20 11.85
CA PHE A 5 5.37 -20.15 11.04
C PHE A 5 3.97 -20.60 10.60
N HIS A 6 2.98 -19.78 10.84
CA HIS A 6 1.62 -20.05 10.38
C HIS A 6 1.23 -19.02 9.32
N ALA A 7 0.59 -19.50 8.30
CA ALA A 7 0.06 -18.65 7.26
C ALA A 7 -1.34 -19.11 6.83
N TRP A 8 -2.19 -18.14 6.56
CA TRP A 8 -3.53 -18.34 6.05
C TRP A 8 -3.73 -17.55 4.78
N TYR A 9 -4.55 -18.07 3.90
CA TYR A 9 -4.95 -17.32 2.72
C TYR A 9 -6.43 -17.52 2.41
N ALA A 10 -7.00 -16.53 1.75
CA ALA A 10 -8.35 -16.59 1.20
C ALA A 10 -8.34 -16.18 -0.26
N ILE A 11 -9.20 -16.78 -1.07
CA ILE A 11 -9.35 -16.46 -2.49
C ILE A 11 -10.80 -16.06 -2.74
N GLY A 12 -10.99 -14.85 -3.26
CA GLY A 12 -12.29 -14.33 -3.70
C GLY A 12 -12.37 -14.26 -5.21
N ASP A 13 -13.40 -14.84 -5.80
CA ASP A 13 -13.67 -14.78 -7.24
C ASP A 13 -14.58 -13.61 -7.55
N LEU A 14 -14.01 -12.49 -7.98
CA LEU A 14 -14.75 -11.27 -8.30
C LEU A 14 -15.52 -11.37 -9.62
N SER A 15 -15.14 -12.29 -10.51
CA SER A 15 -15.76 -12.43 -11.83
C SER A 15 -17.22 -12.87 -11.77
N THR A 16 -17.61 -13.51 -10.67
CA THR A 16 -18.98 -14.00 -10.46
C THR A 16 -19.95 -12.90 -10.07
N GLY A 17 -19.48 -11.73 -9.66
CA GLY A 17 -20.29 -10.65 -9.09
C GLY A 17 -20.94 -10.96 -7.74
N LYS A 18 -20.66 -12.14 -7.15
CA LYS A 18 -21.18 -12.55 -5.85
C LYS A 18 -20.35 -12.04 -4.68
N VAL A 19 -19.12 -11.68 -4.95
CA VAL A 19 -18.14 -11.16 -3.97
C VAL A 19 -17.57 -9.87 -4.52
N GLU A 20 -17.41 -8.89 -3.68
CA GLU A 20 -16.69 -7.63 -4.00
C GLU A 20 -15.64 -7.32 -2.94
N VAL A 21 -14.64 -6.57 -3.32
CA VAL A 21 -13.66 -5.98 -2.40
C VAL A 21 -14.12 -4.57 -2.06
N ARG A 22 -14.14 -4.26 -0.77
CA ARG A 22 -14.41 -2.91 -0.27
C ARG A 22 -13.27 -2.41 0.59
N VAL A 23 -13.06 -1.11 0.57
CA VAL A 23 -12.22 -0.40 1.53
C VAL A 23 -13.14 0.25 2.55
N HIS A 24 -12.78 0.12 3.83
CA HIS A 24 -13.48 0.74 4.94
C HIS A 24 -12.50 1.54 5.78
N ILE A 25 -12.87 2.76 6.12
CA ILE A 25 -12.15 3.61 7.07
C ILE A 25 -13.13 3.95 8.18
N PRO A 26 -12.97 3.39 9.38
CA PRO A 26 -13.84 3.72 10.49
C PRO A 26 -13.62 5.16 10.95
N SER A 27 -14.65 5.76 11.52
CA SER A 27 -14.57 7.11 12.09
C SER A 27 -13.69 7.20 13.34
N SER A 28 -13.45 6.05 13.98
CA SER A 28 -12.54 5.89 15.12
C SER A 28 -11.94 4.48 15.10
N PRO A 29 -10.77 4.27 15.70
CA PRO A 29 -10.20 2.94 15.86
C PRO A 29 -11.19 1.99 16.55
N ALA A 30 -11.39 0.81 15.95
CA ALA A 30 -12.31 -0.21 16.45
C ALA A 30 -11.75 -1.60 16.15
N THR A 31 -12.19 -2.60 16.90
CA THR A 31 -11.82 -3.99 16.65
C THR A 31 -12.40 -4.48 15.31
N ILE A 32 -11.80 -5.51 14.74
CA ILE A 32 -12.27 -6.14 13.50
C ILE A 32 -13.72 -6.60 13.66
N ASP A 33 -14.09 -7.20 14.78
CA ASP A 33 -15.46 -7.65 15.05
C ASP A 33 -16.45 -6.49 15.02
N THR A 34 -16.11 -5.38 15.68
CA THR A 34 -16.98 -4.17 15.69
C THR A 34 -17.13 -3.61 14.28
N GLN A 35 -16.06 -3.60 13.50
CA GLN A 35 -16.11 -3.10 12.13
C GLN A 35 -16.89 -4.04 11.21
N SER A 36 -16.71 -5.36 11.32
CA SER A 36 -17.45 -6.33 10.50
C SER A 36 -18.96 -6.22 10.71
N ALA A 37 -19.38 -5.99 11.95
CA ALA A 37 -20.79 -5.79 12.29
C ALA A 37 -21.40 -4.50 11.71
N SER A 38 -20.59 -3.54 11.29
CA SER A 38 -21.04 -2.27 10.71
C SER A 38 -21.40 -2.36 9.21
N PHE A 39 -21.04 -3.46 8.55
CA PHE A 39 -21.35 -3.64 7.14
C PHE A 39 -22.79 -4.09 6.91
N ASN A 40 -23.45 -3.46 5.95
CA ASN A 40 -24.72 -3.96 5.44
C ASN A 40 -24.45 -5.11 4.48
N GLY A 41 -24.79 -6.32 4.87
CA GLY A 41 -24.58 -7.56 4.11
C GLY A 41 -23.53 -8.47 4.74
N ASP A 42 -23.25 -9.58 4.07
CA ASP A 42 -22.30 -10.56 4.57
C ASP A 42 -20.86 -10.07 4.42
N CYS A 43 -20.14 -9.96 5.52
CA CYS A 43 -18.71 -9.74 5.55
C CYS A 43 -18.00 -11.10 5.68
N TYR A 44 -17.49 -11.64 4.56
CA TYR A 44 -16.84 -12.94 4.54
C TYR A 44 -15.41 -12.89 5.10
N LEU A 45 -14.73 -11.76 4.93
CA LEU A 45 -13.37 -11.56 5.40
C LEU A 45 -13.12 -10.07 5.60
N LEU A 46 -12.55 -9.72 6.72
CA LEU A 46 -12.04 -8.40 7.04
C LEU A 46 -10.61 -8.51 7.54
N VAL A 47 -9.72 -7.73 6.98
CA VAL A 47 -8.32 -7.66 7.36
C VAL A 47 -7.89 -6.21 7.55
N ASN A 48 -6.82 -6.00 8.32
CA ASN A 48 -6.18 -4.70 8.36
C ASN A 48 -5.64 -4.33 6.97
N GLY A 49 -5.69 -3.05 6.66
CA GLY A 49 -5.32 -2.52 5.35
C GLY A 49 -4.04 -1.68 5.39
N GLY A 50 -4.12 -0.45 4.91
CA GLY A 50 -2.98 0.46 4.78
C GLY A 50 -2.38 0.92 6.09
N TYR A 51 -1.28 1.67 5.97
CA TYR A 51 -0.61 2.25 7.13
C TYR A 51 -1.47 3.30 7.82
N PHE A 52 -1.26 3.46 9.12
CA PHE A 52 -1.90 4.49 9.92
C PHE A 52 -0.90 5.14 10.88
N TYR A 53 -1.20 6.37 11.25
CA TYR A 53 -0.45 7.12 12.25
C TYR A 53 -1.41 8.00 13.06
N ASN A 54 -1.31 7.95 14.38
CA ASN A 54 -2.19 8.69 15.29
C ASN A 54 -3.68 8.52 14.99
N GLY A 55 -4.11 7.30 14.70
CA GLY A 55 -5.52 6.98 14.42
C GLY A 55 -6.01 7.37 13.02
N ASN A 56 -5.17 7.97 12.18
CA ASN A 56 -5.51 8.34 10.81
C ASN A 56 -4.79 7.42 9.81
N HIS A 57 -5.45 7.08 8.72
CA HIS A 57 -4.77 6.37 7.63
C HIS A 57 -3.73 7.30 6.97
N THR A 58 -2.61 6.71 6.57
CA THR A 58 -1.53 7.42 5.89
C THR A 58 -1.44 6.91 4.46
N GLY A 59 -1.87 7.72 3.50
CA GLY A 59 -1.91 7.34 2.11
C GLY A 59 -3.26 7.60 1.48
N ILE A 60 -3.49 6.98 0.32
CA ILE A 60 -4.76 7.12 -0.41
C ILE A 60 -5.70 5.99 -0.02
N ALA A 61 -6.95 6.35 0.22
CA ALA A 61 -8.07 5.44 0.18
C ALA A 61 -9.10 5.95 -0.82
N VAL A 62 -9.66 5.04 -1.60
CA VAL A 62 -10.78 5.32 -2.50
C VAL A 62 -11.95 4.45 -2.08
N ILE A 63 -13.09 5.07 -1.81
CA ILE A 63 -14.32 4.43 -1.38
C ILE A 63 -15.45 4.94 -2.27
N ASN A 64 -16.10 4.04 -3.01
CA ASN A 64 -17.13 4.40 -3.99
C ASN A 64 -16.66 5.49 -4.97
N SER A 65 -15.44 5.36 -5.47
CA SER A 65 -14.78 6.34 -6.37
C SER A 65 -14.50 7.71 -5.74
N ILE A 66 -14.70 7.87 -4.44
CA ILE A 66 -14.37 9.09 -3.71
C ILE A 66 -13.02 8.89 -3.03
N LYS A 67 -12.08 9.74 -3.37
CA LYS A 67 -10.74 9.73 -2.80
C LYS A 67 -10.72 10.40 -1.43
N SER A 68 -9.96 9.83 -0.51
CA SER A 68 -9.58 10.42 0.77
C SER A 68 -8.09 10.22 1.04
N GLY A 69 -7.47 11.16 1.73
CA GLY A 69 -6.04 11.14 2.05
C GLY A 69 -5.13 11.60 0.90
N SER A 70 -3.85 11.50 1.14
CA SER A 70 -2.78 11.83 0.18
C SER A 70 -1.57 10.95 0.43
N VAL A 71 -0.78 10.71 -0.61
CA VAL A 71 0.58 10.19 -0.47
C VAL A 71 1.50 11.39 -0.35
N SER A 72 1.84 11.74 0.86
CA SER A 72 2.73 12.86 1.18
C SER A 72 4.14 12.37 1.48
N ALA A 73 5.00 13.30 1.84
CA ALA A 73 6.34 12.97 2.30
C ALA A 73 6.33 12.03 3.51
N VAL A 74 7.23 11.06 3.52
CA VAL A 74 7.43 10.10 4.60
C VAL A 74 8.80 10.24 5.21
N ARG A 75 8.97 9.82 6.46
CA ARG A 75 10.29 9.83 7.10
C ARG A 75 11.18 8.74 6.56
N GLY A 76 12.43 9.09 6.24
CA GLY A 76 13.44 8.14 5.79
C GLY A 76 13.95 7.23 6.91
N SER A 77 14.01 7.72 8.16
CA SER A 77 14.40 6.92 9.31
C SER A 77 13.75 7.44 10.58
N LEU A 78 13.39 6.53 11.47
CA LEU A 78 12.92 6.83 12.82
C LEU A 78 14.01 6.62 13.88
N LYS A 79 15.16 6.05 13.51
CA LYS A 79 16.23 5.72 14.44
C LYS A 79 17.13 6.93 14.69
N THR A 80 17.17 7.41 15.92
CA THR A 80 18.06 8.49 16.36
C THR A 80 19.54 8.12 16.08
N GLY A 81 20.30 9.06 15.52
CA GLY A 81 21.68 8.86 15.13
C GLY A 81 21.89 8.36 13.70
N ASP A 82 20.82 7.98 13.01
CA ASP A 82 20.87 7.70 11.58
C ASP A 82 21.00 9.01 10.77
N THR A 83 21.78 9.02 9.69
CA THR A 83 21.95 10.18 8.81
C THR A 83 20.64 10.65 8.19
N GLU A 84 19.67 9.73 8.07
CA GLU A 84 18.33 9.98 7.52
C GLU A 84 17.27 10.27 8.60
N TYR A 85 17.71 10.36 9.86
CA TYR A 85 16.79 10.63 10.97
C TYR A 85 15.99 11.91 10.74
N ASN A 86 14.68 11.79 10.84
CA ASN A 86 13.73 12.86 10.54
C ASN A 86 13.80 13.47 9.12
N SER A 87 14.60 12.94 8.22
CA SER A 87 14.54 13.36 6.82
C SER A 87 13.21 12.97 6.20
N MET A 88 12.62 13.89 5.43
CA MET A 88 11.36 13.66 4.73
C MET A 88 11.62 13.36 3.26
N TYR A 89 10.86 12.44 2.70
CA TYR A 89 10.95 12.04 1.31
C TYR A 89 9.57 11.99 0.67
N ASN A 90 9.46 12.54 -0.52
CA ASN A 90 8.30 12.33 -1.37
C ASN A 90 8.42 10.97 -2.05
N VAL A 91 7.37 10.19 -2.00
CA VAL A 91 7.36 8.82 -2.50
C VAL A 91 6.07 8.52 -3.27
N THR A 92 6.09 7.46 -4.07
CA THR A 92 4.88 6.77 -4.50
C THR A 92 4.64 5.57 -3.60
N ARG A 93 3.37 5.18 -3.41
CA ARG A 93 2.97 4.04 -2.57
C ARG A 93 2.33 2.95 -3.39
N GLY A 94 2.70 1.71 -3.12
CA GLY A 94 1.99 0.55 -3.63
C GLY A 94 0.52 0.62 -3.25
N THR A 95 -0.36 0.41 -4.21
CA THR A 95 -1.81 0.57 -4.06
C THR A 95 -2.51 -0.60 -4.72
N PHE A 96 -3.31 -1.32 -3.95
CA PHE A 96 -4.25 -2.31 -4.47
C PHE A 96 -5.64 -1.70 -4.59
N GLY A 97 -6.39 -2.06 -5.62
CA GLY A 97 -7.78 -1.67 -5.74
C GLY A 97 -8.52 -2.41 -6.82
N VAL A 98 -9.82 -2.12 -6.91
CA VAL A 98 -10.73 -2.67 -7.90
C VAL A 98 -11.50 -1.53 -8.57
N ASP A 99 -11.74 -1.62 -9.86
CA ASP A 99 -12.58 -0.67 -10.59
C ASP A 99 -14.08 -0.98 -10.44
N ALA A 100 -14.93 -0.21 -11.11
CA ALA A 100 -16.38 -0.38 -11.05
C ALA A 100 -16.86 -1.72 -11.66
N SER A 101 -16.06 -2.36 -12.51
CA SER A 101 -16.35 -3.69 -13.07
C SER A 101 -15.90 -4.83 -12.16
N GLY A 102 -15.22 -4.51 -11.04
CA GLY A 102 -14.61 -5.51 -10.15
C GLY A 102 -13.23 -5.98 -10.61
N LYS A 103 -12.65 -5.36 -11.64
CA LYS A 103 -11.31 -5.73 -12.12
C LYS A 103 -10.24 -5.22 -11.15
N PRO A 104 -9.43 -6.12 -10.57
CA PRO A 104 -8.36 -5.73 -9.64
C PRO A 104 -7.14 -5.17 -10.38
N ASN A 105 -6.41 -4.30 -9.70
CA ASN A 105 -5.09 -3.83 -10.15
C ASN A 105 -4.19 -3.51 -8.95
N VAL A 106 -2.89 -3.58 -9.18
CA VAL A 106 -1.82 -3.10 -8.29
C VAL A 106 -1.01 -2.07 -9.04
N VAL A 107 -0.89 -0.90 -8.48
CA VAL A 107 -0.20 0.26 -9.05
C VAL A 107 0.61 0.96 -7.98
N TRP A 108 1.42 1.94 -8.36
CA TRP A 108 1.95 2.93 -7.43
C TRP A 108 1.17 4.23 -7.54
N THR A 109 0.89 4.84 -6.40
CA THR A 109 0.09 6.06 -6.32
C THR A 109 0.93 7.20 -5.75
N GLY A 110 0.84 8.35 -6.36
CA GLY A 110 1.39 9.61 -5.86
C GLY A 110 0.36 10.72 -5.89
N THR A 111 0.61 11.78 -5.15
CA THR A 111 -0.21 13.01 -5.16
C THR A 111 0.66 14.23 -5.43
N ASP A 112 0.09 15.21 -6.10
CA ASP A 112 0.70 16.54 -6.24
C ASP A 112 0.37 17.47 -5.05
N ALA A 113 0.86 18.68 -5.11
CA ALA A 113 0.62 19.70 -4.08
C ALA A 113 -0.87 20.09 -3.94
N SER A 114 -1.68 19.85 -4.95
CA SER A 114 -3.12 20.07 -4.96
C SER A 114 -3.92 18.85 -4.54
N ASN A 115 -3.23 17.77 -4.10
CA ASN A 115 -3.82 16.47 -3.77
C ASN A 115 -4.51 15.77 -4.96
N ASN A 116 -4.16 16.10 -6.19
CA ASN A 116 -4.54 15.28 -7.33
C ASN A 116 -3.82 13.95 -7.26
N VAL A 117 -4.53 12.88 -7.59
CA VAL A 117 -4.00 11.51 -7.54
C VAL A 117 -3.55 11.07 -8.91
N PHE A 118 -2.35 10.50 -8.94
CA PHE A 118 -1.75 9.92 -10.13
C PHE A 118 -1.39 8.46 -9.86
N TYR A 119 -1.59 7.61 -10.84
CA TYR A 119 -1.30 6.18 -10.77
C TYR A 119 -0.19 5.83 -11.76
N PHE A 120 0.69 4.91 -11.38
CA PHE A 120 1.86 4.53 -12.17
C PHE A 120 2.03 3.01 -12.19
N ASP A 121 2.49 2.48 -13.31
CA ASP A 121 2.81 1.04 -13.45
C ASP A 121 4.13 0.65 -12.79
N ARG A 122 4.93 1.63 -12.45
CA ARG A 122 6.21 1.47 -11.74
C ARG A 122 6.36 2.53 -10.66
N PRO A 123 7.15 2.27 -9.63
CA PRO A 123 7.43 3.28 -8.62
C PRO A 123 8.33 4.38 -9.21
N LEU A 124 8.20 5.56 -8.64
CA LEU A 124 9.07 6.68 -8.96
C LEU A 124 10.13 6.82 -7.87
N PRO A 125 11.37 7.23 -8.21
CA PRO A 125 12.41 7.45 -7.22
C PRO A 125 11.96 8.46 -6.16
N SER A 126 12.27 8.17 -4.90
CA SER A 126 11.97 9.08 -3.80
C SER A 126 12.81 10.36 -3.89
N VAL A 127 12.23 11.48 -3.49
CA VAL A 127 12.88 12.79 -3.49
C VAL A 127 12.94 13.34 -2.07
N LYS A 128 14.18 13.59 -1.58
CA LYS A 128 14.40 14.19 -0.27
C LYS A 128 13.94 15.64 -0.23
N GLY A 129 13.21 16.01 0.78
CA GLY A 129 12.79 17.39 1.06
C GLY A 129 11.35 17.47 1.55
N GLU A 130 11.13 18.34 2.52
CA GLU A 130 9.80 18.64 3.03
C GLU A 130 8.97 19.40 1.99
N ASN A 131 7.66 19.12 1.97
CA ASN A 131 6.69 19.80 1.13
C ASN A 131 7.03 19.84 -0.37
N LYS A 132 7.85 18.92 -0.85
CA LYS A 132 8.16 18.80 -2.27
C LYS A 132 7.33 17.67 -2.88
N TYR A 133 6.33 18.05 -3.62
CA TYR A 133 5.52 17.13 -4.42
C TYR A 133 6.06 16.99 -5.85
N GLY A 134 7.31 17.41 -6.06
CA GLY A 134 7.93 17.53 -7.37
C GLY A 134 8.05 16.22 -8.15
N ILE A 135 8.05 15.08 -7.43
CA ILE A 135 8.09 13.78 -8.08
C ILE A 135 6.90 13.55 -9.01
N VAL A 136 5.73 14.09 -8.67
CA VAL A 136 4.52 13.93 -9.48
C VAL A 136 4.34 15.10 -10.43
N THR A 137 4.71 16.32 -10.03
CA THR A 137 4.44 17.54 -10.82
C THR A 137 5.43 17.78 -11.94
N ASN A 138 6.72 17.44 -11.76
CA ASN A 138 7.76 17.80 -12.73
C ASN A 138 8.09 16.71 -13.74
N GLU A 139 7.98 15.44 -13.36
CA GLU A 139 8.48 14.35 -14.21
C GLU A 139 7.38 13.41 -14.70
N ASN A 140 6.17 13.44 -14.14
CA ASN A 140 5.37 12.25 -14.13
C ASN A 140 3.91 12.31 -14.57
N PRO A 141 3.27 13.42 -14.84
CA PRO A 141 1.98 13.39 -15.52
C PRO A 141 2.03 12.65 -16.85
N THR A 142 3.20 12.65 -17.51
CA THR A 142 3.40 11.99 -18.81
C THR A 142 3.55 10.47 -18.70
N THR A 143 3.89 9.94 -17.52
CA THR A 143 4.02 8.48 -17.27
C THR A 143 2.88 7.92 -16.45
N ALA A 144 1.96 8.77 -16.00
CA ALA A 144 0.78 8.33 -15.28
C ALA A 144 -0.13 7.51 -16.19
N ILE A 145 -0.68 6.44 -15.61
CA ILE A 145 -1.68 5.61 -16.28
C ILE A 145 -3.10 6.07 -15.94
N SER A 146 -4.02 5.85 -16.86
CA SER A 146 -5.44 6.05 -16.60
C SER A 146 -5.98 4.85 -15.83
N TRP A 147 -6.41 5.09 -14.58
CA TRP A 147 -7.09 4.10 -13.76
C TRP A 147 -8.11 4.79 -12.87
N SER A 148 -9.31 4.22 -12.79
CA SER A 148 -10.43 4.77 -12.03
C SER A 148 -10.96 3.73 -11.06
N PRO A 149 -10.31 3.54 -9.91
CA PRO A 149 -10.77 2.56 -8.93
C PRO A 149 -12.10 2.97 -8.29
N LYS A 150 -12.96 1.99 -8.06
CA LYS A 150 -14.13 2.13 -7.17
C LYS A 150 -13.70 2.04 -5.71
N TYR A 151 -12.81 1.08 -5.43
CA TYR A 151 -12.17 0.90 -4.13
C TYR A 151 -10.67 0.73 -4.31
N ALA A 152 -9.88 1.47 -3.56
CA ALA A 152 -8.44 1.32 -3.53
C ALA A 152 -7.85 1.72 -2.18
N LEU A 153 -6.74 1.10 -1.81
CA LEU A 153 -6.02 1.42 -0.59
C LEU A 153 -4.51 1.35 -0.84
N SER A 154 -3.81 2.42 -0.51
CA SER A 154 -2.36 2.43 -0.57
C SER A 154 -1.74 1.88 0.72
N ALA A 155 -0.73 1.07 0.55
CA ALA A 155 0.08 0.48 1.60
C ALA A 155 1.50 0.24 1.07
N GLY A 156 1.86 -0.97 0.73
CA GLY A 156 3.15 -1.36 0.19
C GLY A 156 3.99 -2.16 1.19
N PRO A 157 5.17 -2.61 0.77
CA PRO A 157 5.67 -2.51 -0.59
C PRO A 157 4.93 -3.44 -1.56
N VAL A 158 5.05 -3.16 -2.86
CA VAL A 158 4.59 -4.11 -3.89
C VAL A 158 5.57 -5.27 -3.93
N LEU A 159 5.11 -6.45 -3.55
CA LEU A 159 5.93 -7.66 -3.45
C LEU A 159 6.06 -8.39 -4.78
N LEU A 160 5.04 -8.28 -5.63
CA LEU A 160 4.97 -8.97 -6.91
C LEU A 160 4.24 -8.10 -7.93
N LYS A 161 4.83 -7.91 -9.10
CA LYS A 161 4.23 -7.24 -10.26
C LYS A 161 4.58 -8.01 -11.52
N ASP A 162 3.58 -8.27 -12.35
CA ASP A 162 3.74 -8.99 -13.62
C ASP A 162 4.51 -10.33 -13.47
N LYS A 163 4.17 -11.10 -12.42
CA LYS A 163 4.79 -12.39 -12.06
C LYS A 163 6.27 -12.29 -11.67
N LYS A 164 6.76 -11.11 -11.40
CA LYS A 164 8.15 -10.89 -10.99
C LYS A 164 8.19 -10.19 -9.65
N ILE A 165 9.17 -10.53 -8.84
CA ILE A 165 9.56 -9.72 -7.70
C ILE A 165 10.21 -8.47 -8.29
N PRO A 166 9.60 -7.28 -8.11
CA PRO A 166 10.07 -6.10 -8.82
C PRO A 166 11.43 -5.62 -8.35
N PHE A 167 11.85 -6.02 -7.13
CA PHE A 167 13.04 -5.50 -6.47
C PHE A 167 13.68 -6.53 -5.56
N ASP A 168 14.96 -6.33 -5.26
CA ASP A 168 15.66 -7.11 -4.24
C ASP A 168 15.27 -6.63 -2.85
N PHE A 169 14.54 -7.45 -2.11
CA PHE A 169 14.18 -7.21 -0.71
C PHE A 169 15.18 -7.82 0.28
N THR A 170 16.19 -8.53 -0.21
CA THR A 170 17.17 -9.22 0.65
C THR A 170 18.25 -8.29 1.17
N GLU A 171 18.41 -7.13 0.58
CA GLU A 171 19.41 -6.17 1.00
C GLU A 171 18.99 -5.50 2.31
N THR A 172 19.85 -5.62 3.31
CA THR A 172 19.62 -5.09 4.66
C THR A 172 20.21 -3.71 4.89
N SER A 173 20.98 -3.20 3.92
CA SER A 173 21.59 -1.87 3.97
C SER A 173 20.82 -0.89 3.09
N LYS A 174 20.89 0.40 3.44
CA LYS A 174 20.38 1.50 2.61
C LYS A 174 21.31 1.77 1.42
N GLY A 175 21.54 0.75 0.59
CA GLY A 175 22.32 0.89 -0.64
C GLY A 175 21.58 1.69 -1.69
N THR A 176 22.29 2.16 -2.71
CA THR A 176 21.70 2.93 -3.82
C THR A 176 20.66 2.17 -4.62
N ASP A 177 20.69 0.85 -4.57
CA ASP A 177 19.80 -0.03 -5.34
C ASP A 177 18.71 -0.69 -4.48
N TYR A 178 18.67 -0.40 -3.18
CA TYR A 178 17.69 -0.97 -2.29
C TYR A 178 16.32 -0.32 -2.48
N TYR A 179 15.33 -1.14 -2.85
CA TYR A 179 14.00 -0.67 -3.21
C TYR A 179 13.32 0.18 -2.13
N LEU A 180 13.30 -0.31 -0.90
CA LEU A 180 12.58 0.36 0.18
C LEU A 180 13.18 1.74 0.50
N SER A 181 14.51 1.89 0.35
CA SER A 181 15.20 3.16 0.56
C SER A 181 15.01 4.15 -0.57
N ASN A 182 14.96 3.67 -1.82
CA ASN A 182 15.01 4.52 -3.00
C ASN A 182 13.63 4.88 -3.55
N TYR A 183 12.62 4.08 -3.25
CA TYR A 183 11.29 4.24 -3.85
C TYR A 183 10.19 4.45 -2.81
N GLU A 184 9.93 3.50 -1.95
CA GLU A 184 8.80 3.61 -1.02
C GLU A 184 9.18 4.14 0.36
N ILE A 185 10.46 4.18 0.71
CA ILE A 185 10.99 4.62 2.02
C ILE A 185 10.16 4.03 3.16
N ILE A 186 10.32 2.75 3.36
CA ILE A 186 9.70 2.06 4.49
C ILE A 186 10.78 1.95 5.58
N PRO A 187 10.51 2.42 6.80
CA PRO A 187 11.48 2.35 7.88
C PRO A 187 11.97 0.92 8.09
N TYR A 188 13.26 0.76 8.27
CA TYR A 188 13.93 -0.53 8.49
C TYR A 188 13.28 -1.34 9.63
N ASP A 189 12.80 -0.66 10.67
CA ASP A 189 12.16 -1.29 11.83
C ASP A 189 10.84 -1.99 11.48
N ILE A 190 10.27 -1.70 10.32
CA ILE A 190 9.06 -2.36 9.82
C ILE A 190 9.38 -3.59 8.98
N PHE A 191 10.50 -3.58 8.26
CA PHE A 191 10.92 -4.64 7.34
C PHE A 191 12.32 -5.20 7.60
N GLY A 192 13.01 -4.73 8.64
CA GLY A 192 14.36 -5.17 8.96
C GLY A 192 14.44 -6.63 9.39
N ALA A 193 15.64 -7.19 9.28
CA ALA A 193 15.92 -8.60 9.53
C ALA A 193 15.60 -9.09 10.96
N ASN A 194 15.44 -8.18 11.90
CA ASN A 194 15.17 -8.50 13.31
C ASN A 194 13.70 -8.27 13.73
N VAL A 195 12.83 -7.98 12.77
CA VAL A 195 11.41 -7.68 13.05
C VAL A 195 10.56 -8.72 12.35
N THR A 196 9.87 -9.53 13.13
CA THR A 196 8.96 -10.57 12.66
C THR A 196 7.52 -10.29 13.07
N PRO A 197 6.95 -9.11 12.76
CA PRO A 197 5.55 -8.85 13.07
C PRO A 197 4.64 -9.58 12.08
N ASP A 198 3.43 -9.84 12.52
CA ASP A 198 2.37 -10.36 11.68
C ASP A 198 2.20 -9.51 10.42
N ARG A 199 1.92 -10.15 9.31
CA ARG A 199 1.79 -9.50 8.01
C ARG A 199 0.49 -9.85 7.32
N THR A 200 -0.04 -8.85 6.62
CA THR A 200 -1.15 -9.00 5.68
C THR A 200 -0.68 -8.58 4.30
N ALA A 201 -0.97 -9.37 3.30
CA ALA A 201 -0.76 -9.03 1.90
C ALA A 201 -2.05 -9.25 1.11
N ILE A 202 -2.26 -8.41 0.11
CA ILE A 202 -3.35 -8.55 -0.84
C ILE A 202 -2.81 -8.47 -2.26
N GLY A 203 -3.36 -9.29 -3.13
CA GLY A 203 -2.98 -9.31 -4.54
C GLY A 203 -4.07 -9.94 -5.39
N TYR A 204 -3.76 -10.14 -6.67
CA TYR A 204 -4.68 -10.80 -7.59
C TYR A 204 -3.95 -11.70 -8.58
N ARG A 205 -4.71 -12.62 -9.14
CA ARG A 205 -4.28 -13.55 -10.18
C ARG A 205 -4.78 -13.07 -11.55
N GLU A 206 -4.19 -13.59 -12.60
CA GLU A 206 -4.60 -13.27 -13.99
C GLU A 206 -6.05 -13.63 -14.32
N ASP A 207 -6.59 -14.63 -13.60
CA ASP A 207 -8.00 -15.02 -13.72
C ASP A 207 -8.97 -14.08 -12.98
N GLY A 208 -8.48 -12.93 -12.47
CA GLY A 208 -9.27 -11.92 -11.77
C GLY A 208 -9.60 -12.24 -10.32
N LYS A 209 -9.10 -13.37 -9.78
CA LYS A 209 -9.31 -13.72 -8.38
C LYS A 209 -8.40 -12.92 -7.47
N VAL A 210 -8.95 -12.39 -6.41
CA VAL A 210 -8.21 -11.71 -5.35
C VAL A 210 -7.72 -12.72 -4.33
N VAL A 211 -6.49 -12.56 -3.89
CA VAL A 211 -5.85 -13.38 -2.86
C VAL A 211 -5.50 -12.47 -1.68
N ILE A 212 -5.93 -12.85 -0.50
CA ILE A 212 -5.52 -12.23 0.76
C ILE A 212 -4.69 -13.25 1.52
N PHE A 213 -3.55 -12.82 2.02
CA PHE A 213 -2.60 -13.65 2.75
C PHE A 213 -2.29 -12.99 4.09
N ILE A 214 -2.27 -13.79 5.15
CA ILE A 214 -1.93 -13.36 6.51
C ILE A 214 -0.91 -14.33 7.06
N CYS A 215 0.08 -13.83 7.76
CA CYS A 215 1.05 -14.67 8.48
C CYS A 215 1.43 -14.05 9.83
N ASP A 216 1.75 -14.91 10.79
CA ASP A 216 2.34 -14.61 12.10
C ASP A 216 3.86 -14.91 12.15
#